data_d8fad037e5babdd2da40cdcf95330677
#
_entry.id   d8fad037e5babdd2da40cdcf95330677
#
_cell.length_a   1.000
_cell.length_b   1.000
_cell.length_c   1.000
_cell.angle_alpha   90.00
_cell.angle_beta   90.00
_cell.angle_gamma   90.00
#
_symmetry.space_group_name_H-M   'P 1'
#
loop_
_entity.id
_entity.type
_entity.pdbx_description
1 polymer ?
#
loop_
_entity_poly.entity_id
_entity_poly.type
_entity_poly.pdbx_seq_one_letter_code
_entity_poly.pdbx_strand_id
1 'polypeptide(L)'
;MNILRYQKFYLLGIKGVGMTMLAQFLRAQGKDVSGVDIADVFMTDQVLRRAHIKVRFGFDAAYLPKDAVIIYSSAYTEDNNPERAYLSAHPEQFKKFPVLNYAQAMGFLFSSYQGLAVCGSHGKTTTAAWLGFVLKRAGLDPNILVGARVPQLKGSAVLGKSPYFIAEADEYQNKLQYFQPHGIILNNIDYDHPDYFKNKRAYFQVFVDFVAKLKKSGFLVANASDVQIRSLVPMVTGKIFCFALAESAPMGLPVSLLAHSLHQEKTWQYFQVNDWGEFKIRLLGRHNVENALAVLASGLALNLDPRTLKKHLAAFKGTSRRAELLGRYRGIPVFDDYGHHPTEVKATLKAFKETYPNKRLVAVFHPHTFTRTKALFKNFVNSFSEADVLGILEIYGSAREKQGGISSRDLVSALKTAGRKNPVTYLSDFNGALEWLYKTLRPNDILLLIGAGDIFRVGEKLLKKKN
;
A
#
# COMPACT_ATOMS: atom_id res chain seq x y z
N MET A 1 -4.73 22.97 12.83
CA MET A 1 -4.39 22.61 14.24
C MET A 1 -3.08 21.83 14.24
N ASN A 2 -2.15 22.11 15.17
CA ASN A 2 -0.94 21.28 15.33
C ASN A 2 -1.20 20.29 16.48
N ILE A 3 -1.37 18.99 16.14
CA ILE A 3 -1.62 17.95 17.16
C ILE A 3 -0.36 17.63 18.00
N LEU A 4 0.83 17.92 17.51
CA LEU A 4 2.08 17.65 18.23
C LEU A 4 2.30 18.54 19.48
N ARG A 5 1.46 19.58 19.70
CA ARG A 5 1.46 20.37 20.94
C ARG A 5 0.94 19.59 22.16
N TYR A 6 0.14 18.55 21.93
CA TYR A 6 -0.39 17.71 22.99
C TYR A 6 0.63 16.65 23.41
N GLN A 7 0.56 16.22 24.66
CA GLN A 7 1.50 15.24 25.21
C GLN A 7 0.94 13.82 25.27
N LYS A 8 -0.38 13.69 25.53
CA LYS A 8 -1.03 12.40 25.70
C LYS A 8 -1.96 12.06 24.53
N PHE A 9 -1.91 10.81 24.09
CA PHE A 9 -2.71 10.28 22.99
C PHE A 9 -3.31 8.92 23.36
N TYR A 10 -4.60 8.76 23.07
CA TYR A 10 -5.33 7.52 23.23
C TYR A 10 -5.89 7.08 21.87
N LEU A 11 -5.55 5.87 21.44
CA LEU A 11 -5.90 5.35 20.12
C LEU A 11 -6.92 4.22 20.24
N LEU A 12 -8.13 4.45 19.76
CA LEU A 12 -9.21 3.48 19.69
C LEU A 12 -9.08 2.69 18.38
N GLY A 13 -8.85 1.38 18.49
CA GLY A 13 -8.50 0.53 17.34
C GLY A 13 -7.01 0.56 17.01
N ILE A 14 -6.16 0.60 18.03
CA ILE A 14 -4.72 0.83 17.91
C ILE A 14 -3.98 -0.26 17.12
N LYS A 15 -4.51 -1.49 17.03
CA LYS A 15 -3.90 -2.61 16.31
C LYS A 15 -4.08 -2.54 14.79
N GLY A 16 -4.96 -1.69 14.27
CA GLY A 16 -5.04 -1.42 12.83
C GLY A 16 -3.69 -0.92 12.30
N VAL A 17 -3.27 -1.34 11.09
CA VAL A 17 -1.94 -1.02 10.53
C VAL A 17 -1.65 0.48 10.56
N GLY A 18 -2.57 1.31 10.05
CA GLY A 18 -2.41 2.78 10.06
C GLY A 18 -2.34 3.35 11.48
N MET A 19 -3.21 2.88 12.39
CA MET A 19 -3.23 3.31 13.78
C MET A 19 -1.93 2.95 14.52
N THR A 20 -1.41 1.74 14.29
CA THR A 20 -0.13 1.29 14.85
C THR A 20 1.03 2.15 14.34
N MET A 21 1.06 2.50 13.05
CA MET A 21 2.10 3.39 12.49
C MET A 21 2.05 4.77 13.14
N LEU A 22 0.85 5.35 13.28
CA LEU A 22 0.68 6.64 13.94
C LEU A 22 1.10 6.58 15.40
N ALA A 23 0.72 5.51 16.12
CA ALA A 23 1.12 5.28 17.50
C ALA A 23 2.64 5.22 17.67
N GLN A 24 3.34 4.47 16.79
CA GLN A 24 4.80 4.40 16.77
C GLN A 24 5.45 5.77 16.52
N PHE A 25 4.92 6.52 15.55
CA PHE A 25 5.43 7.85 15.21
C PHE A 25 5.28 8.81 16.39
N LEU A 26 4.10 8.88 16.99
CA LEU A 26 3.83 9.72 18.16
C LEU A 26 4.73 9.32 19.35
N ARG A 27 4.89 8.01 19.58
CA ARG A 27 5.81 7.50 20.63
C ARG A 27 7.26 7.88 20.39
N ALA A 28 7.73 7.79 19.14
CA ALA A 28 9.07 8.21 18.74
C ALA A 28 9.28 9.73 18.90
N GLN A 29 8.20 10.53 18.78
CA GLN A 29 8.17 11.97 19.07
C GLN A 29 8.17 12.27 20.60
N GLY A 30 8.33 11.27 21.47
CA GLY A 30 8.33 11.44 22.92
C GLY A 30 6.93 11.64 23.53
N LYS A 31 5.87 11.31 22.79
CA LYS A 31 4.49 11.40 23.31
C LYS A 31 4.13 10.21 24.18
N ASP A 32 3.24 10.43 25.15
CA ASP A 32 2.62 9.37 25.92
C ASP A 32 1.46 8.79 25.11
N VAL A 33 1.61 7.54 24.65
CA VAL A 33 0.69 6.88 23.73
C VAL A 33 0.16 5.61 24.36
N SER A 34 -1.15 5.48 24.40
CA SER A 34 -1.87 4.28 24.83
C SER A 34 -3.06 4.03 23.88
N GLY A 35 -3.71 2.91 24.03
CA GLY A 35 -4.91 2.65 23.25
C GLY A 35 -5.62 1.36 23.62
N VAL A 36 -6.66 1.07 22.85
CA VAL A 36 -7.55 -0.07 23.06
C VAL A 36 -7.82 -0.79 21.74
N ASP A 37 -7.99 -2.10 21.82
CA ASP A 37 -8.45 -2.93 20.71
C ASP A 37 -9.09 -4.24 21.24
N ILE A 38 -9.57 -5.08 20.31
CA ILE A 38 -10.03 -6.44 20.60
C ILE A 38 -8.85 -7.35 20.99
N ALA A 39 -9.17 -8.47 21.67
CA ALA A 39 -8.16 -9.41 22.17
C ALA A 39 -7.47 -10.23 21.08
N ASP A 40 -8.07 -10.31 19.88
CA ASP A 40 -7.54 -11.09 18.76
C ASP A 40 -6.07 -10.74 18.44
N VAL A 41 -5.29 -11.75 18.01
CA VAL A 41 -3.87 -11.57 17.73
C VAL A 41 -3.65 -11.00 16.33
N PHE A 42 -3.01 -9.84 16.25
CA PHE A 42 -2.62 -9.17 15.02
C PHE A 42 -1.10 -9.13 14.84
N MET A 43 -0.63 -9.00 13.61
CA MET A 43 0.81 -8.80 13.33
C MET A 43 1.37 -7.55 14.01
N THR A 44 0.55 -6.54 14.21
CA THR A 44 0.88 -5.27 14.84
C THR A 44 1.10 -5.36 16.35
N ASP A 45 0.62 -6.41 17.03
CA ASP A 45 0.82 -6.60 18.48
C ASP A 45 2.30 -6.60 18.88
N GLN A 46 3.13 -7.29 18.08
CA GLN A 46 4.57 -7.33 18.34
C GLN A 46 5.22 -5.95 18.13
N VAL A 47 4.71 -5.19 17.17
CA VAL A 47 5.20 -3.83 16.88
C VAL A 47 4.88 -2.90 18.05
N LEU A 48 3.65 -2.91 18.56
CA LEU A 48 3.21 -2.12 19.71
C LEU A 48 3.98 -2.47 20.98
N ARG A 49 4.19 -3.77 21.23
CA ARG A 49 5.00 -4.25 22.37
C ARG A 49 6.44 -3.75 22.29
N ARG A 50 7.09 -3.84 21.14
CA ARG A 50 8.47 -3.35 20.95
C ARG A 50 8.59 -1.83 21.11
N ALA A 51 7.53 -1.09 20.80
CA ALA A 51 7.47 0.35 21.01
C ALA A 51 7.09 0.75 22.44
N HIS A 52 6.89 -0.23 23.35
CA HIS A 52 6.45 -0.03 24.73
C HIS A 52 5.16 0.79 24.83
N ILE A 53 4.21 0.53 23.91
CA ILE A 53 2.88 1.17 23.89
C ILE A 53 1.90 0.28 24.65
N LYS A 54 1.22 0.86 25.64
CA LYS A 54 0.20 0.16 26.43
C LYS A 54 -1.07 -0.03 25.60
N VAL A 55 -1.53 -1.28 25.50
CA VAL A 55 -2.78 -1.65 24.81
C VAL A 55 -3.71 -2.32 25.80
N ARG A 56 -4.89 -1.76 25.99
CA ARG A 56 -6.00 -2.37 26.74
C ARG A 56 -6.81 -3.24 25.77
N PHE A 57 -7.37 -4.32 26.27
CA PHE A 57 -8.27 -5.19 25.52
C PHE A 57 -9.71 -5.04 25.99
N GLY A 58 -10.63 -4.98 25.04
CA GLY A 58 -12.05 -4.75 25.28
C GLY A 58 -12.40 -3.26 25.44
N PHE A 59 -13.52 -2.87 24.86
CA PHE A 59 -14.01 -1.49 24.81
C PHE A 59 -14.92 -1.20 25.98
N ASP A 60 -14.66 -0.12 26.71
CA ASP A 60 -15.50 0.37 27.80
C ASP A 60 -15.31 1.88 27.97
N ALA A 61 -16.39 2.63 27.84
CA ALA A 61 -16.40 4.08 27.91
C ALA A 61 -15.90 4.66 29.26
N ALA A 62 -15.96 3.86 30.34
CA ALA A 62 -15.45 4.28 31.66
C ALA A 62 -13.92 4.54 31.64
N TYR A 63 -13.20 3.96 30.71
CA TYR A 63 -11.74 4.14 30.59
C TYR A 63 -11.31 5.22 29.58
N LEU A 64 -12.24 5.96 28.98
CA LEU A 64 -11.90 7.05 28.08
C LEU A 64 -11.19 8.18 28.82
N PRO A 65 -9.94 8.54 28.43
CA PRO A 65 -9.21 9.61 29.10
C PRO A 65 -9.82 10.98 28.75
N LYS A 66 -9.91 11.87 29.75
CA LYS A 66 -10.37 13.26 29.56
C LYS A 66 -9.21 14.25 29.36
N ASP A 67 -7.98 13.77 29.43
CA ASP A 67 -6.75 14.57 29.36
C ASP A 67 -5.81 14.17 28.19
N ALA A 68 -6.36 13.50 27.18
CA ALA A 68 -5.63 13.04 26.00
C ALA A 68 -6.35 13.38 24.69
N VAL A 69 -5.60 13.53 23.61
CA VAL A 69 -6.15 13.51 22.25
C VAL A 69 -6.63 12.09 21.95
N ILE A 70 -7.89 11.95 21.59
CA ILE A 70 -8.48 10.65 21.23
C ILE A 70 -8.47 10.52 19.71
N ILE A 71 -7.87 9.44 19.21
CA ILE A 71 -7.83 9.14 17.78
C ILE A 71 -8.48 7.78 17.56
N TYR A 72 -9.51 7.72 16.70
CA TYR A 72 -10.23 6.48 16.43
C TYR A 72 -10.08 5.96 15.02
N SER A 73 -10.02 4.65 14.88
CA SER A 73 -10.03 3.96 13.59
C SER A 73 -11.40 4.06 12.94
N SER A 74 -11.44 4.24 11.63
CA SER A 74 -12.70 4.19 10.86
C SER A 74 -13.35 2.80 10.82
N ALA A 75 -12.73 1.76 11.41
CA ALA A 75 -13.33 0.45 11.60
C ALA A 75 -14.40 0.47 12.70
N TYR A 76 -14.31 1.42 13.63
CA TYR A 76 -15.22 1.55 14.75
C TYR A 76 -16.18 2.71 14.55
N THR A 77 -17.47 2.39 14.51
CA THR A 77 -18.60 3.32 14.39
C THR A 77 -19.35 3.37 15.72
N GLU A 78 -20.33 4.25 15.81
CA GLU A 78 -21.22 4.36 16.97
C GLU A 78 -22.03 3.08 17.20
N ASP A 79 -22.40 2.38 16.10
CA ASP A 79 -23.22 1.17 16.15
C ASP A 79 -22.45 -0.06 16.63
N ASN A 80 -21.13 -0.09 16.44
CA ASN A 80 -20.32 -1.28 16.71
C ASN A 80 -19.27 -1.11 17.81
N ASN A 81 -19.24 0.08 18.49
CA ASN A 81 -18.23 0.33 19.51
C ASN A 81 -18.75 1.27 20.61
N PRO A 82 -18.80 0.81 21.90
CA PRO A 82 -19.36 1.60 23.01
C PRO A 82 -18.55 2.87 23.30
N GLU A 83 -17.23 2.88 23.12
CA GLU A 83 -16.41 4.08 23.31
C GLU A 83 -16.75 5.13 22.23
N ARG A 84 -16.97 4.70 20.97
CA ARG A 84 -17.40 5.60 19.88
C ARG A 84 -18.80 6.18 20.15
N ALA A 85 -19.74 5.34 20.55
CA ALA A 85 -21.09 5.79 20.92
C ALA A 85 -21.04 6.82 22.06
N TYR A 86 -20.25 6.57 23.10
CA TYR A 86 -20.10 7.49 24.22
C TYR A 86 -19.47 8.84 23.81
N LEU A 87 -18.40 8.82 23.00
CA LEU A 87 -17.75 10.04 22.50
C LEU A 87 -18.72 10.92 21.70
N SER A 88 -19.61 10.32 20.90
CA SER A 88 -20.60 11.06 20.11
C SER A 88 -21.76 11.60 20.98
N ALA A 89 -22.16 10.85 22.00
CA ALA A 89 -23.24 11.25 22.92
C ALA A 89 -22.80 12.33 23.92
N HIS A 90 -21.51 12.46 24.22
CA HIS A 90 -21.00 13.36 25.26
C HIS A 90 -19.86 14.27 24.77
N PRO A 91 -19.99 14.97 23.65
CA PRO A 91 -18.90 15.76 23.05
C PRO A 91 -18.41 16.88 23.99
N GLU A 92 -19.25 17.39 24.88
CA GLU A 92 -18.93 18.43 25.86
C GLU A 92 -17.86 17.99 26.88
N GLN A 93 -17.77 16.69 27.19
CA GLN A 93 -16.78 16.16 28.13
C GLN A 93 -15.36 16.13 27.53
N PHE A 94 -15.26 16.21 26.20
CA PHE A 94 -13.98 16.11 25.46
C PHE A 94 -13.57 17.40 24.75
N LYS A 95 -14.23 18.56 25.03
CA LYS A 95 -13.93 19.85 24.39
C LYS A 95 -12.49 20.33 24.58
N LYS A 96 -11.83 19.94 25.67
CA LYS A 96 -10.46 20.37 26.00
C LYS A 96 -9.41 19.70 25.12
N PHE A 97 -9.65 18.47 24.69
CA PHE A 97 -8.73 17.68 23.86
C PHE A 97 -9.47 17.19 22.60
N PRO A 98 -8.84 17.25 21.41
CA PRO A 98 -9.48 16.85 20.17
C PRO A 98 -9.85 15.35 20.15
N VAL A 99 -11.04 15.06 19.60
CA VAL A 99 -11.47 13.72 19.20
C VAL A 99 -11.45 13.67 17.68
N LEU A 100 -10.60 12.84 17.12
CA LEU A 100 -10.27 12.82 15.68
C LEU A 100 -10.42 11.41 15.12
N ASN A 101 -10.89 11.29 13.89
CA ASN A 101 -10.66 10.05 13.16
C ASN A 101 -9.19 9.98 12.70
N TYR A 102 -8.75 8.79 12.33
CA TYR A 102 -7.37 8.54 11.85
C TYR A 102 -6.96 9.49 10.73
N ALA A 103 -7.83 9.73 9.72
CA ALA A 103 -7.50 10.56 8.58
C ALA A 103 -7.37 12.04 8.95
N GLN A 104 -8.20 12.54 9.85
CA GLN A 104 -8.06 13.89 10.42
C GLN A 104 -6.74 14.04 11.19
N ALA A 105 -6.42 13.07 12.05
CA ALA A 105 -5.16 13.08 12.79
C ALA A 105 -3.95 13.08 11.86
N MET A 106 -3.96 12.24 10.82
CA MET A 106 -2.93 12.22 9.78
C MET A 106 -2.85 13.54 9.02
N GLY A 107 -3.98 14.14 8.65
CA GLY A 107 -4.01 15.44 7.98
C GLY A 107 -3.39 16.56 8.81
N PHE A 108 -3.70 16.62 10.11
CA PHE A 108 -3.08 17.59 11.03
C PHE A 108 -1.59 17.34 11.25
N LEU A 109 -1.20 16.07 11.38
CA LEU A 109 0.21 15.71 11.46
C LEU A 109 0.96 16.11 10.20
N PHE A 110 0.42 15.77 9.03
CA PHE A 110 0.99 16.07 7.72
C PHE A 110 1.15 17.57 7.49
N SER A 111 0.18 18.37 7.93
CA SER A 111 0.21 19.85 7.82
C SER A 111 1.24 20.51 8.74
N SER A 112 1.80 19.77 9.71
CA SER A 112 2.88 20.27 10.58
C SER A 112 4.26 20.21 9.91
N TYR A 113 4.33 19.65 8.69
CA TYR A 113 5.54 19.43 7.91
C TYR A 113 5.37 19.86 6.46
N GLN A 114 6.45 19.82 5.68
CA GLN A 114 6.38 19.84 4.22
C GLN A 114 5.97 18.45 3.72
N GLY A 115 4.66 18.20 3.69
CA GLY A 115 4.11 16.89 3.44
C GLY A 115 4.21 16.46 1.98
N LEU A 116 4.79 15.28 1.74
CA LEU A 116 4.89 14.62 0.45
C LEU A 116 3.90 13.46 0.41
N ALA A 117 2.78 13.65 -0.27
CA ALA A 117 1.69 12.70 -0.36
C ALA A 117 1.89 11.75 -1.54
N VAL A 118 2.13 10.47 -1.26
CA VAL A 118 2.14 9.45 -2.32
C VAL A 118 0.75 8.86 -2.44
N CYS A 119 0.09 9.10 -3.56
CA CYS A 119 -1.30 8.71 -3.82
C CYS A 119 -1.48 8.01 -5.17
N GLY A 120 -2.70 7.57 -5.44
CA GLY A 120 -3.08 6.78 -6.59
C GLY A 120 -3.63 5.42 -6.17
N SER A 121 -4.16 4.65 -7.11
CA SER A 121 -4.77 3.35 -6.80
C SER A 121 -3.72 2.31 -6.42
N HIS A 122 -2.62 2.22 -7.16
CA HIS A 122 -1.59 1.20 -7.01
C HIS A 122 -0.20 1.80 -6.77
N GLY A 123 0.70 1.01 -6.16
CA GLY A 123 2.10 1.38 -5.96
C GLY A 123 2.39 2.36 -4.83
N LYS A 124 1.39 2.90 -4.13
CA LYS A 124 1.54 3.88 -3.02
C LYS A 124 2.61 3.48 -2.01
N THR A 125 2.45 2.31 -1.41
CA THR A 125 3.35 1.77 -0.37
C THR A 125 4.78 1.64 -0.88
N THR A 126 4.96 1.05 -2.05
CA THR A 126 6.28 0.85 -2.67
C THR A 126 6.96 2.19 -2.95
N THR A 127 6.25 3.12 -3.59
CA THR A 127 6.79 4.44 -3.95
C THR A 127 7.12 5.26 -2.70
N ALA A 128 6.22 5.31 -1.70
CA ALA A 128 6.45 6.05 -0.46
C ALA A 128 7.65 5.50 0.33
N ALA A 129 7.75 4.18 0.44
CA ALA A 129 8.88 3.51 1.10
C ALA A 129 10.19 3.76 0.37
N TRP A 130 10.18 3.65 -0.96
CA TRP A 130 11.34 3.86 -1.80
C TRP A 130 11.81 5.32 -1.76
N LEU A 131 10.88 6.26 -1.91
CA LEU A 131 11.16 7.69 -1.77
C LEU A 131 11.77 7.99 -0.41
N GLY A 132 11.16 7.50 0.67
CA GLY A 132 11.68 7.68 2.03
C GLY A 132 13.09 7.12 2.20
N PHE A 133 13.35 5.93 1.66
CA PHE A 133 14.68 5.31 1.67
C PHE A 133 15.71 6.14 0.89
N VAL A 134 15.37 6.57 -0.34
CA VAL A 134 16.28 7.37 -1.18
C VAL A 134 16.59 8.72 -0.54
N LEU A 135 15.56 9.45 -0.07
CA LEU A 135 15.76 10.76 0.56
C LEU A 135 16.59 10.66 1.84
N LYS A 136 16.35 9.62 2.66
CA LYS A 136 17.16 9.38 3.86
C LYS A 136 18.62 9.10 3.54
N ARG A 137 18.87 8.28 2.51
CA ARG A 137 20.23 7.94 2.05
C ARG A 137 20.92 9.11 1.36
N ALA A 138 20.16 10.03 0.76
CA ALA A 138 20.65 11.27 0.18
C ALA A 138 20.92 12.37 1.22
N GLY A 139 20.70 12.10 2.52
CA GLY A 139 20.98 13.04 3.62
C GLY A 139 19.85 13.97 4.01
N LEU A 140 18.67 13.86 3.38
CA LEU A 140 17.52 14.71 3.72
C LEU A 140 16.78 14.29 5.00
N ASP A 141 17.00 13.08 5.50
CA ASP A 141 16.44 12.53 6.74
C ASP A 141 14.95 12.85 7.01
N PRO A 142 14.01 12.47 6.12
CA PRO A 142 12.59 12.78 6.24
C PRO A 142 11.91 11.95 7.33
N ASN A 143 10.77 12.44 7.82
CA ASN A 143 9.79 11.65 8.53
C ASN A 143 9.05 10.75 7.53
N ILE A 144 8.83 9.47 7.87
CA ILE A 144 8.25 8.49 6.93
C ILE A 144 7.16 7.68 7.63
N LEU A 145 5.97 7.62 7.02
CA LEU A 145 4.87 6.73 7.42
C LEU A 145 4.36 5.96 6.21
N VAL A 146 4.55 4.64 6.21
CA VAL A 146 4.18 3.76 5.08
C VAL A 146 3.43 2.51 5.55
N GLY A 147 2.48 2.03 4.77
CA GLY A 147 1.55 0.95 5.10
C GLY A 147 2.18 -0.45 5.23
N ALA A 148 3.49 -0.59 5.03
CA ALA A 148 4.20 -1.85 5.19
C ALA A 148 5.54 -1.66 5.90
N ARG A 149 6.05 -2.74 6.50
CA ARG A 149 7.40 -2.74 7.05
C ARG A 149 8.43 -2.58 5.93
N VAL A 150 9.37 -1.68 6.11
CA VAL A 150 10.54 -1.49 5.23
C VAL A 150 11.77 -2.01 5.98
N PRO A 151 12.29 -3.20 5.65
CA PRO A 151 13.40 -3.81 6.41
C PRO A 151 14.63 -2.91 6.49
N GLN A 152 14.96 -2.21 5.40
CA GLN A 152 16.11 -1.31 5.33
C GLN A 152 15.93 -0.02 6.15
N LEU A 153 14.71 0.36 6.50
CA LEU A 153 14.37 1.47 7.40
C LEU A 153 14.03 0.98 8.81
N LYS A 154 14.10 -0.33 9.06
CA LYS A 154 13.81 -1.02 10.34
C LYS A 154 12.36 -0.84 10.85
N GLY A 155 11.43 -0.42 9.99
CA GLY A 155 10.04 -0.21 10.40
C GLY A 155 9.15 0.34 9.30
N SER A 156 7.92 0.70 9.67
CA SER A 156 6.92 1.37 8.84
C SER A 156 6.74 2.85 9.22
N ALA A 157 7.24 3.24 10.39
CA ALA A 157 7.28 4.60 10.90
C ALA A 157 8.72 4.98 11.22
N VAL A 158 9.23 6.04 10.61
CA VAL A 158 10.59 6.54 10.81
C VAL A 158 10.52 8.02 11.16
N LEU A 159 11.15 8.37 12.30
CA LEU A 159 11.34 9.76 12.67
C LEU A 159 12.60 10.29 12.02
N GLY A 160 12.49 11.38 11.29
CA GLY A 160 13.58 12.15 10.70
C GLY A 160 13.72 13.52 11.36
N LYS A 161 14.77 14.25 10.98
CA LYS A 161 15.08 15.59 11.51
C LYS A 161 14.69 16.71 10.55
N SER A 162 14.39 16.39 9.29
CA SER A 162 14.05 17.40 8.29
C SER A 162 12.57 17.84 8.37
N PRO A 163 12.20 18.93 7.70
CA PRO A 163 10.82 19.37 7.61
C PRO A 163 9.96 18.46 6.73
N TYR A 164 10.53 17.52 5.99
CA TYR A 164 9.79 16.66 5.07
C TYR A 164 9.08 15.53 5.81
N PHE A 165 7.85 15.25 5.38
CA PHE A 165 7.04 14.15 5.87
C PHE A 165 6.45 13.36 4.69
N ILE A 166 6.90 12.13 4.50
CA ILE A 166 6.43 11.24 3.45
C ILE A 166 5.35 10.33 4.02
N ALA A 167 4.19 10.34 3.43
CA ALA A 167 3.10 9.44 3.80
C ALA A 167 2.35 8.91 2.58
N GLU A 168 1.83 7.70 2.72
CA GLU A 168 0.79 7.21 1.83
C GLU A 168 -0.50 7.99 2.09
N ALA A 169 -1.05 8.57 1.04
CA ALA A 169 -2.32 9.27 1.07
C ALA A 169 -3.37 8.43 0.34
N ASP A 170 -4.20 7.76 1.14
CA ASP A 170 -5.22 6.82 0.67
C ASP A 170 -6.50 7.57 0.29
N GLU A 171 -7.02 7.30 -0.91
CA GLU A 171 -8.24 7.89 -1.45
C GLU A 171 -9.52 7.30 -0.85
N TYR A 172 -9.44 6.10 -0.27
CA TYR A 172 -10.60 5.41 0.31
C TYR A 172 -11.30 6.26 1.36
N GLN A 173 -12.63 6.30 1.32
CA GLN A 173 -13.47 7.15 2.18
C GLN A 173 -13.13 8.66 2.08
N ASN A 174 -12.61 9.08 0.93
CA ASN A 174 -12.21 10.45 0.66
C ASN A 174 -11.24 11.03 1.71
N LYS A 175 -10.30 10.20 2.21
CA LYS A 175 -9.34 10.65 3.23
C LYS A 175 -8.42 11.76 2.74
N LEU A 176 -8.20 11.89 1.42
CA LEU A 176 -7.40 12.95 0.80
C LEU A 176 -7.93 14.36 1.15
N GLN A 177 -9.21 14.49 1.50
CA GLN A 177 -9.80 15.76 1.91
C GLN A 177 -9.11 16.39 3.13
N TYR A 178 -8.48 15.61 3.99
CA TYR A 178 -7.82 16.10 5.21
C TYR A 178 -6.37 16.52 5.02
N PHE A 179 -5.73 16.15 3.90
CA PHE A 179 -4.33 16.45 3.65
C PHE A 179 -4.15 17.82 3.00
N GLN A 180 -3.08 18.53 3.39
CA GLN A 180 -2.61 19.77 2.77
C GLN A 180 -1.19 19.53 2.25
N PRO A 181 -1.00 19.07 1.00
CA PRO A 181 0.29 18.63 0.50
C PRO A 181 1.19 19.80 0.11
N HIS A 182 2.51 19.65 0.38
CA HIS A 182 3.57 20.42 -0.26
C HIS A 182 3.96 19.77 -1.61
N GLY A 183 4.00 18.44 -1.64
CA GLY A 183 4.19 17.68 -2.87
C GLY A 183 3.16 16.54 -2.99
N ILE A 184 2.66 16.33 -4.20
CA ILE A 184 1.80 15.21 -4.56
C ILE A 184 2.57 14.32 -5.52
N ILE A 185 2.67 13.03 -5.19
CA ILE A 185 3.23 12.01 -6.07
C ILE A 185 2.08 11.08 -6.47
N LEU A 186 1.61 11.22 -7.72
CA LEU A 186 0.42 10.57 -8.24
C LEU A 186 0.81 9.47 -9.24
N ASN A 187 0.70 8.21 -8.79
CA ASN A 187 1.19 7.06 -9.53
C ASN A 187 0.25 6.63 -10.68
N ASN A 188 -1.04 6.51 -10.40
CA ASN A 188 -2.07 6.04 -11.35
C ASN A 188 -3.46 6.29 -10.76
N ILE A 189 -4.50 6.27 -11.62
CA ILE A 189 -5.90 6.36 -11.22
C ILE A 189 -6.64 5.19 -11.86
N ASP A 190 -6.85 4.11 -11.12
CA ASP A 190 -7.60 2.92 -11.53
C ASP A 190 -8.74 2.68 -10.53
N TYR A 191 -9.96 2.49 -11.03
CA TYR A 191 -11.16 2.43 -10.18
C TYR A 191 -11.08 1.30 -9.16
N ASP A 192 -11.07 1.65 -7.88
CA ASP A 192 -11.11 0.73 -6.74
C ASP A 192 -12.17 1.18 -5.71
N HIS A 193 -12.34 0.39 -4.66
CA HIS A 193 -13.26 0.67 -3.55
C HIS A 193 -14.72 0.85 -3.96
N PRO A 194 -15.31 -0.09 -4.71
CA PRO A 194 -16.71 -0.02 -5.14
C PRO A 194 -17.72 -0.09 -3.99
N ASP A 195 -17.27 -0.45 -2.79
CA ASP A 195 -18.03 -0.39 -1.54
C ASP A 195 -18.28 1.04 -1.07
N TYR A 196 -17.43 1.99 -1.44
CA TYR A 196 -17.55 3.40 -1.08
C TYR A 196 -17.90 4.29 -2.28
N PHE A 197 -17.18 4.14 -3.40
CA PHE A 197 -17.38 4.95 -4.60
C PHE A 197 -18.44 4.34 -5.52
N LYS A 198 -19.54 5.06 -5.72
CA LYS A 198 -20.67 4.60 -6.56
C LYS A 198 -20.29 4.38 -8.04
N ASN A 199 -19.29 5.10 -8.54
CA ASN A 199 -18.85 5.04 -9.92
C ASN A 199 -17.44 5.63 -10.11
N LYS A 200 -16.87 5.44 -11.31
CA LYS A 200 -15.54 5.94 -11.69
C LYS A 200 -15.41 7.46 -11.59
N ARG A 201 -16.49 8.23 -11.87
CA ARG A 201 -16.48 9.69 -11.78
C ARG A 201 -16.33 10.18 -10.34
N ALA A 202 -17.06 9.58 -9.41
CA ALA A 202 -16.93 9.90 -7.98
C ALA A 202 -15.54 9.55 -7.43
N TYR A 203 -14.94 8.44 -7.90
CA TYR A 203 -13.58 8.07 -7.57
C TYR A 203 -12.55 9.07 -8.11
N PHE A 204 -12.67 9.45 -9.38
CA PHE A 204 -11.79 10.43 -10.02
C PHE A 204 -11.87 11.82 -9.35
N GLN A 205 -13.08 12.25 -8.95
CA GLN A 205 -13.30 13.56 -8.33
C GLN A 205 -12.45 13.78 -7.07
N VAL A 206 -12.17 12.73 -6.30
CA VAL A 206 -11.31 12.82 -5.10
C VAL A 206 -9.89 13.27 -5.46
N PHE A 207 -9.37 12.83 -6.58
CA PHE A 207 -8.04 13.25 -7.07
C PHE A 207 -8.07 14.67 -7.63
N VAL A 208 -9.15 15.07 -8.34
CA VAL A 208 -9.38 16.45 -8.78
C VAL A 208 -9.33 17.40 -7.57
N ASP A 209 -10.13 17.11 -6.54
CA ASP A 209 -10.22 17.93 -5.34
C ASP A 209 -8.88 17.97 -4.58
N PHE A 210 -8.15 16.87 -4.61
CA PHE A 210 -6.86 16.78 -3.93
C PHE A 210 -5.75 17.57 -4.63
N VAL A 211 -5.65 17.45 -5.95
CA VAL A 211 -4.67 18.19 -6.76
C VAL A 211 -4.91 19.69 -6.66
N ALA A 212 -6.17 20.12 -6.60
CA ALA A 212 -6.56 21.53 -6.43
C ALA A 212 -6.07 22.15 -5.10
N LYS A 213 -5.72 21.36 -4.10
CA LYS A 213 -5.15 21.83 -2.82
C LYS A 213 -3.67 22.19 -2.90
N LEU A 214 -3.00 21.85 -4.00
CA LEU A 214 -1.58 22.10 -4.16
C LEU A 214 -1.32 23.62 -4.27
N LYS A 215 -0.47 24.13 -3.40
CA LYS A 215 -0.07 25.55 -3.41
C LYS A 215 0.91 25.83 -4.56
N LYS A 216 1.02 27.10 -4.99
CA LYS A 216 2.00 27.54 -6.00
C LYS A 216 3.45 27.17 -5.66
N SER A 217 3.81 27.17 -4.38
CA SER A 217 5.14 26.74 -3.89
C SER A 217 5.34 25.24 -3.85
N GLY A 218 4.30 24.46 -4.11
CA GLY A 218 4.34 23.00 -4.11
C GLY A 218 4.63 22.40 -5.48
N PHE A 219 4.61 21.08 -5.56
CA PHE A 219 4.86 20.37 -6.81
C PHE A 219 3.98 19.13 -6.98
N LEU A 220 3.69 18.80 -8.24
CA LEU A 220 3.06 17.56 -8.65
C LEU A 220 4.09 16.69 -9.39
N VAL A 221 4.26 15.46 -8.95
CA VAL A 221 4.89 14.38 -9.71
C VAL A 221 3.78 13.53 -10.33
N ALA A 222 3.69 13.46 -11.64
CA ALA A 222 2.56 12.91 -12.38
C ALA A 222 2.98 11.82 -13.36
N ASN A 223 2.35 10.64 -13.27
CA ASN A 223 2.50 9.61 -14.29
C ASN A 223 1.76 10.00 -15.57
N ALA A 224 2.48 10.50 -16.57
CA ALA A 224 1.90 10.92 -17.83
C ALA A 224 1.46 9.75 -18.74
N SER A 225 1.81 8.51 -18.40
CA SER A 225 1.25 7.32 -19.07
C SER A 225 -0.23 7.11 -18.76
N ASP A 226 -0.71 7.64 -17.62
CA ASP A 226 -2.12 7.53 -17.19
C ASP A 226 -2.96 8.67 -17.78
N VAL A 227 -4.00 8.31 -18.56
CA VAL A 227 -4.89 9.29 -19.24
C VAL A 227 -5.64 10.17 -18.24
N GLN A 228 -6.07 9.61 -17.09
CA GLN A 228 -6.80 10.36 -16.08
C GLN A 228 -5.88 11.37 -15.38
N ILE A 229 -4.64 10.99 -15.09
CA ILE A 229 -3.65 11.91 -14.51
C ILE A 229 -3.33 13.06 -15.48
N ARG A 230 -3.19 12.76 -16.78
CA ARG A 230 -2.98 13.82 -17.79
C ARG A 230 -4.04 14.91 -17.76
N SER A 231 -5.29 14.55 -17.53
CA SER A 231 -6.39 15.52 -17.45
C SER A 231 -6.33 16.43 -16.21
N LEU A 232 -5.59 16.03 -15.17
CA LEU A 232 -5.38 16.84 -13.96
C LEU A 232 -4.22 17.83 -14.10
N VAL A 233 -3.26 17.56 -14.96
CA VAL A 233 -2.04 18.39 -15.12
C VAL A 233 -2.36 19.86 -15.39
N PRO A 234 -3.30 20.25 -16.28
CA PRO A 234 -3.63 21.65 -16.53
C PRO A 234 -4.27 22.40 -15.33
N MET A 235 -4.75 21.65 -14.33
CA MET A 235 -5.40 22.25 -13.14
C MET A 235 -4.39 22.65 -12.06
N VAL A 236 -3.11 22.28 -12.20
CA VAL A 236 -2.07 22.48 -11.19
C VAL A 236 -1.41 23.85 -11.36
N THR A 237 -1.37 24.61 -10.28
CA THR A 237 -0.68 25.93 -10.25
C THR A 237 0.77 25.86 -9.77
N GLY A 238 1.19 24.72 -9.21
CA GLY A 238 2.55 24.45 -8.73
C GLY A 238 3.50 23.96 -9.82
N LYS A 239 4.71 23.59 -9.43
CA LYS A 239 5.67 22.93 -10.35
C LYS A 239 5.18 21.54 -10.71
N ILE A 240 5.41 21.12 -11.96
CA ILE A 240 4.98 19.81 -12.45
C ILE A 240 6.18 19.04 -12.97
N PHE A 241 6.30 17.79 -12.55
CA PHE A 241 7.31 16.83 -12.97
C PHE A 241 6.61 15.58 -13.52
N CYS A 242 6.39 15.55 -14.83
CA CYS A 242 5.78 14.41 -15.50
C CYS A 242 6.82 13.31 -15.75
N PHE A 243 6.43 12.07 -15.55
CA PHE A 243 7.22 10.90 -15.94
C PHE A 243 6.39 9.94 -16.78
N ALA A 244 7.05 9.19 -17.67
CA ALA A 244 6.41 8.17 -18.50
C ALA A 244 7.40 7.08 -18.91
N LEU A 245 6.86 5.95 -19.35
CA LEU A 245 7.58 4.98 -20.17
C LEU A 245 7.41 5.39 -21.66
N ALA A 246 8.45 5.27 -22.46
CA ALA A 246 8.49 5.78 -23.84
C ALA A 246 7.33 5.27 -24.71
N GLU A 247 6.99 3.98 -24.57
CA GLU A 247 5.89 3.37 -25.33
C GLU A 247 4.48 3.85 -24.93
N SER A 248 4.34 4.55 -23.80
CA SER A 248 3.08 5.11 -23.31
C SER A 248 3.14 6.62 -23.06
N ALA A 249 4.23 7.25 -23.50
CA ALA A 249 4.40 8.69 -23.39
C ALA A 249 3.39 9.43 -24.30
N PRO A 250 2.68 10.44 -23.78
CA PRO A 250 1.74 11.22 -24.59
C PRO A 250 2.49 12.16 -25.55
N MET A 251 1.92 12.37 -26.71
CA MET A 251 2.36 13.47 -27.58
C MET A 251 1.85 14.82 -27.01
N GLY A 252 2.68 15.85 -27.09
CA GLY A 252 2.27 17.23 -26.74
C GLY A 252 2.29 17.59 -25.26
N LEU A 253 2.58 16.65 -24.35
CA LEU A 253 2.81 16.98 -22.93
C LEU A 253 4.31 16.87 -22.64
N PRO A 254 4.94 17.90 -22.05
CA PRO A 254 6.35 17.81 -21.67
C PRO A 254 6.53 16.79 -20.56
N VAL A 255 7.35 15.76 -20.84
CA VAL A 255 7.71 14.71 -19.90
C VAL A 255 9.09 15.00 -19.35
N SER A 256 9.19 15.22 -18.04
CA SER A 256 10.46 15.52 -17.35
C SER A 256 11.40 14.31 -17.31
N LEU A 257 10.84 13.11 -17.12
CA LEU A 257 11.57 11.85 -17.08
C LEU A 257 10.92 10.80 -17.97
N LEU A 258 11.65 10.38 -19.00
CA LEU A 258 11.23 9.34 -19.93
C LEU A 258 12.13 8.11 -19.77
N ALA A 259 11.53 6.96 -19.42
CA ALA A 259 12.27 5.71 -19.41
C ALA A 259 12.04 4.93 -20.69
N HIS A 260 13.11 4.39 -21.25
CA HIS A 260 13.11 3.57 -22.46
C HIS A 260 14.10 2.41 -22.34
N SER A 261 14.17 1.55 -23.37
CA SER A 261 15.11 0.42 -23.44
C SER A 261 15.06 -0.48 -22.22
N LEU A 262 13.83 -0.80 -21.77
CA LEU A 262 13.63 -1.67 -20.62
C LEU A 262 14.06 -3.10 -20.96
N HIS A 263 14.95 -3.68 -20.15
CA HIS A 263 15.31 -5.08 -20.25
C HIS A 263 15.57 -5.68 -18.88
N GLN A 264 15.60 -6.99 -18.80
CA GLN A 264 15.81 -7.71 -17.55
C GLN A 264 16.99 -8.67 -17.66
N GLU A 265 17.86 -8.64 -16.65
CA GLU A 265 18.93 -9.60 -16.46
C GLU A 265 18.85 -10.24 -15.08
N LYS A 266 18.59 -11.54 -15.01
CA LYS A 266 18.36 -12.27 -13.75
C LYS A 266 17.21 -11.61 -12.95
N THR A 267 17.53 -11.08 -11.78
CA THR A 267 16.58 -10.40 -10.86
C THR A 267 16.70 -8.88 -10.90
N TRP A 268 17.44 -8.32 -11.88
CA TRP A 268 17.57 -6.89 -12.04
C TRP A 268 16.81 -6.43 -13.28
N GLN A 269 16.10 -5.32 -13.15
CA GLN A 269 15.55 -4.59 -14.28
C GLN A 269 16.45 -3.40 -14.60
N TYR A 270 16.73 -3.22 -15.88
CA TYR A 270 17.52 -2.13 -16.43
C TYR A 270 16.64 -1.27 -17.32
N PHE A 271 16.90 0.02 -17.34
CA PHE A 271 16.22 0.99 -18.19
C PHE A 271 17.05 2.25 -18.33
N GLN A 272 16.94 2.91 -19.49
CA GLN A 272 17.55 4.22 -19.72
C GLN A 272 16.57 5.30 -19.24
N VAL A 273 17.07 6.43 -18.71
CA VAL A 273 16.26 7.60 -18.35
C VAL A 273 16.83 8.83 -19.04
N ASN A 274 16.10 9.42 -19.95
CA ASN A 274 16.54 10.54 -20.76
C ASN A 274 17.98 10.31 -21.29
N ASP A 275 18.86 11.29 -21.08
CA ASP A 275 20.31 11.26 -21.33
C ASP A 275 21.16 10.92 -20.07
N TRP A 276 20.50 10.57 -18.95
CA TRP A 276 21.21 10.24 -17.70
C TRP A 276 21.86 8.85 -17.70
N GLY A 277 21.65 8.10 -18.77
CA GLY A 277 22.16 6.76 -18.95
C GLY A 277 21.33 5.70 -18.22
N GLU A 278 21.92 4.52 -18.08
CA GLU A 278 21.24 3.33 -17.60
C GLU A 278 21.05 3.31 -16.08
N PHE A 279 19.85 2.98 -15.67
CA PHE A 279 19.44 2.71 -14.27
C PHE A 279 19.17 1.23 -14.10
N LYS A 280 19.24 0.74 -12.85
CA LYS A 280 18.84 -0.62 -12.50
C LYS A 280 18.12 -0.68 -11.17
N ILE A 281 17.16 -1.58 -11.06
CA ILE A 281 16.35 -1.81 -9.85
C ILE A 281 16.18 -3.30 -9.58
N ARG A 282 15.96 -3.65 -8.31
CA ARG A 282 15.73 -5.04 -7.87
C ARG A 282 14.26 -5.45 -7.87
N LEU A 283 13.36 -4.48 -7.87
CA LEU A 283 11.92 -4.76 -7.85
C LEU A 283 11.46 -5.22 -9.23
N LEU A 284 10.67 -6.29 -9.26
CA LEU A 284 10.23 -6.94 -10.49
C LEU A 284 9.05 -6.19 -11.12
N GLY A 285 8.98 -6.24 -12.44
CA GLY A 285 7.85 -5.78 -13.23
C GLY A 285 7.91 -4.30 -13.61
N ARG A 286 7.38 -4.03 -14.79
CA ARG A 286 7.34 -2.72 -15.43
C ARG A 286 6.72 -1.63 -14.52
N HIS A 287 5.69 -1.96 -13.75
CA HIS A 287 5.07 -1.04 -12.79
C HIS A 287 6.06 -0.53 -11.73
N ASN A 288 7.11 -1.29 -11.42
CA ASN A 288 8.16 -0.83 -10.52
C ASN A 288 9.18 0.09 -11.21
N VAL A 289 9.31 0.04 -12.54
CA VAL A 289 10.03 1.09 -13.28
C VAL A 289 9.25 2.41 -13.19
N GLU A 290 7.93 2.40 -13.33
CA GLU A 290 7.09 3.59 -13.12
C GLU A 290 7.19 4.12 -11.68
N ASN A 291 7.15 3.25 -10.67
CA ASN A 291 7.37 3.65 -9.27
C ASN A 291 8.78 4.26 -9.07
N ALA A 292 9.81 3.72 -9.75
CA ALA A 292 11.15 4.27 -9.73
C ALA A 292 11.24 5.66 -10.37
N LEU A 293 10.55 5.88 -11.49
CA LEU A 293 10.44 7.19 -12.12
C LEU A 293 9.74 8.21 -11.22
N ALA A 294 8.67 7.80 -10.51
CA ALA A 294 8.01 8.65 -9.52
C ALA A 294 8.99 9.08 -8.39
N VAL A 295 9.84 8.16 -7.92
CA VAL A 295 10.88 8.46 -6.92
C VAL A 295 11.94 9.41 -7.50
N LEU A 296 12.41 9.18 -8.73
CA LEU A 296 13.38 10.05 -9.40
C LEU A 296 12.82 11.46 -9.61
N ALA A 297 11.59 11.57 -10.12
CA ALA A 297 10.92 12.86 -10.34
C ALA A 297 10.71 13.61 -9.02
N SER A 298 10.39 12.90 -7.93
CA SER A 298 10.29 13.48 -6.59
C SER A 298 11.65 14.01 -6.09
N GLY A 299 12.72 13.26 -6.35
CA GLY A 299 14.08 13.71 -6.02
C GLY A 299 14.49 14.97 -6.78
N LEU A 300 14.15 15.06 -8.08
CA LEU A 300 14.36 16.28 -8.88
C LEU A 300 13.57 17.47 -8.32
N ALA A 301 12.30 17.25 -7.97
CA ALA A 301 11.46 18.29 -7.38
C ALA A 301 12.05 18.84 -6.06
N LEU A 302 12.86 18.04 -5.38
CA LEU A 302 13.60 18.39 -4.17
C LEU A 302 15.05 18.80 -4.44
N ASN A 303 15.41 19.06 -5.70
CA ASN A 303 16.75 19.50 -6.16
C ASN A 303 17.89 18.52 -5.82
N LEU A 304 17.60 17.20 -5.79
CA LEU A 304 18.63 16.19 -5.63
C LEU A 304 19.34 15.92 -6.96
N ASP A 305 20.64 15.71 -6.87
CA ASP A 305 21.48 15.36 -8.01
C ASP A 305 21.12 13.96 -8.58
N PRO A 306 21.01 13.81 -9.93
CA PRO A 306 20.68 12.56 -10.59
C PRO A 306 21.62 11.39 -10.26
N ARG A 307 22.92 11.64 -10.05
CA ARG A 307 23.89 10.58 -9.70
C ARG A 307 23.62 10.02 -8.31
N THR A 308 23.26 10.89 -7.36
CA THR A 308 22.85 10.51 -6.01
C THR A 308 21.57 9.70 -6.05
N LEU A 309 20.58 10.13 -6.83
CA LEU A 309 19.32 9.40 -7.01
C LEU A 309 19.57 8.01 -7.61
N LYS A 310 20.36 7.89 -8.68
CA LYS A 310 20.71 6.63 -9.34
C LYS A 310 21.33 5.62 -8.35
N LYS A 311 22.33 6.07 -7.57
CA LYS A 311 23.02 5.26 -6.57
C LYS A 311 22.04 4.68 -5.53
N HIS A 312 21.15 5.50 -4.99
CA HIS A 312 20.28 5.09 -3.90
C HIS A 312 19.02 4.36 -4.39
N LEU A 313 18.56 4.66 -5.60
CA LEU A 313 17.45 3.94 -6.24
C LEU A 313 17.76 2.44 -6.35
N ALA A 314 18.94 2.09 -6.89
CA ALA A 314 19.39 0.70 -7.07
C ALA A 314 19.57 -0.07 -5.74
N ALA A 315 19.79 0.64 -4.64
CA ALA A 315 20.06 0.04 -3.35
C ALA A 315 18.78 -0.41 -2.60
N PHE A 316 17.60 0.03 -3.02
CA PHE A 316 16.34 -0.35 -2.39
C PHE A 316 16.00 -1.81 -2.69
N LYS A 317 15.56 -2.55 -1.65
CA LYS A 317 15.29 -3.99 -1.72
C LYS A 317 13.80 -4.34 -1.64
N GLY A 318 12.93 -3.32 -1.58
CA GLY A 318 11.49 -3.52 -1.46
C GLY A 318 10.95 -3.39 -0.02
N THR A 319 9.67 -3.65 0.10
CA THR A 319 8.90 -3.66 1.36
C THR A 319 8.36 -5.06 1.63
N SER A 320 8.06 -5.34 2.89
CA SER A 320 7.36 -6.58 3.23
C SER A 320 6.04 -6.67 2.48
N ARG A 321 5.71 -7.89 2.06
CA ARG A 321 4.49 -8.21 1.33
C ARG A 321 4.35 -7.57 -0.06
N ARG A 322 5.46 -7.18 -0.72
CA ARG A 322 5.47 -6.71 -2.12
C ARG A 322 6.53 -7.51 -2.88
N ALA A 323 6.11 -8.63 -3.49
CA ALA A 323 6.97 -9.65 -4.08
C ALA A 323 8.09 -10.09 -3.11
N GLU A 324 7.78 -10.19 -1.81
CA GLU A 324 8.73 -10.51 -0.74
C GLU A 324 9.10 -12.00 -0.79
N LEU A 325 10.39 -12.31 -0.85
CA LEU A 325 10.87 -13.68 -0.70
C LEU A 325 10.79 -14.10 0.78
N LEU A 326 9.85 -14.97 1.13
CA LEU A 326 9.69 -15.52 2.48
C LEU A 326 10.76 -16.57 2.81
N GLY A 327 11.21 -17.34 1.82
CA GLY A 327 12.18 -18.40 1.99
C GLY A 327 12.13 -19.42 0.86
N ARG A 328 12.67 -20.63 1.13
CA ARG A 328 12.66 -21.75 0.17
C ARG A 328 12.11 -23.02 0.82
N TYR A 329 11.12 -23.63 0.17
CA TYR A 329 10.59 -24.93 0.52
C TYR A 329 11.14 -25.99 -0.45
N ARG A 330 11.97 -26.93 0.02
CA ARG A 330 12.62 -27.94 -0.85
C ARG A 330 13.29 -27.33 -2.09
N GLY A 331 13.98 -26.18 -1.90
CA GLY A 331 14.62 -25.45 -3.01
C GLY A 331 13.69 -24.52 -3.79
N ILE A 332 12.36 -24.64 -3.67
CA ILE A 332 11.35 -23.82 -4.33
C ILE A 332 11.25 -22.46 -3.62
N PRO A 333 11.49 -21.34 -4.29
CA PRO A 333 11.31 -20.02 -3.68
C PRO A 333 9.83 -19.74 -3.45
N VAL A 334 9.51 -19.22 -2.26
CA VAL A 334 8.15 -18.87 -1.82
C VAL A 334 8.09 -17.36 -1.64
N PHE A 335 7.23 -16.72 -2.41
CA PHE A 335 7.02 -15.27 -2.38
C PHE A 335 5.65 -14.92 -1.83
N ASP A 336 5.54 -13.74 -1.20
CA ASP A 336 4.29 -13.13 -0.75
C ASP A 336 4.10 -11.76 -1.42
N ASP A 337 2.89 -11.51 -1.91
CA ASP A 337 2.50 -10.23 -2.50
C ASP A 337 1.12 -9.79 -1.98
N TYR A 338 1.01 -8.52 -1.66
CA TYR A 338 -0.22 -7.93 -1.12
C TYR A 338 -1.29 -7.64 -2.20
N GLY A 339 -0.96 -7.85 -3.47
CA GLY A 339 -1.84 -7.59 -4.60
C GLY A 339 -3.23 -8.18 -4.42
N HIS A 340 -4.25 -7.36 -4.55
CA HIS A 340 -5.64 -7.75 -4.33
C HIS A 340 -6.61 -7.12 -5.35
N HIS A 341 -6.13 -6.20 -6.16
CA HIS A 341 -6.85 -5.66 -7.32
C HIS A 341 -6.47 -6.47 -8.59
N PRO A 342 -7.40 -6.68 -9.55
CA PRO A 342 -7.10 -7.44 -10.77
C PRO A 342 -5.87 -6.94 -11.52
N THR A 343 -5.70 -5.62 -11.61
CA THR A 343 -4.54 -4.97 -12.26
C THR A 343 -3.24 -5.34 -11.54
N GLU A 344 -3.22 -5.32 -10.20
CA GLU A 344 -2.05 -5.70 -9.41
C GLU A 344 -1.71 -7.18 -9.61
N VAL A 345 -2.70 -8.07 -9.49
CA VAL A 345 -2.54 -9.52 -9.68
C VAL A 345 -1.93 -9.81 -11.04
N LYS A 346 -2.50 -9.23 -12.11
CA LYS A 346 -2.00 -9.41 -13.48
C LYS A 346 -0.56 -8.91 -13.62
N ALA A 347 -0.26 -7.72 -13.10
CA ALA A 347 1.07 -7.13 -13.18
C ALA A 347 2.12 -7.96 -12.43
N THR A 348 1.79 -8.44 -11.22
CA THR A 348 2.67 -9.27 -10.41
C THR A 348 2.94 -10.62 -11.09
N LEU A 349 1.91 -11.33 -11.54
CA LEU A 349 2.07 -12.61 -12.23
C LEU A 349 2.94 -12.47 -13.49
N LYS A 350 2.68 -11.42 -14.29
CA LYS A 350 3.47 -11.12 -15.49
C LYS A 350 4.94 -10.87 -15.13
N ALA A 351 5.21 -10.06 -14.11
CA ALA A 351 6.57 -9.77 -13.65
C ALA A 351 7.33 -11.03 -13.24
N PHE A 352 6.65 -11.96 -12.54
CA PHE A 352 7.26 -13.24 -12.16
C PHE A 352 7.52 -14.14 -13.38
N LYS A 353 6.61 -14.19 -14.34
CA LYS A 353 6.77 -14.99 -15.55
C LYS A 353 7.92 -14.47 -16.42
N GLU A 354 8.04 -13.15 -16.57
CA GLU A 354 9.15 -12.50 -17.29
C GLU A 354 10.51 -12.75 -16.59
N THR A 355 10.51 -12.69 -15.24
CA THR A 355 11.74 -12.88 -14.45
C THR A 355 12.21 -14.33 -14.43
N TYR A 356 11.28 -15.28 -14.49
CA TYR A 356 11.56 -16.71 -14.37
C TYR A 356 10.92 -17.50 -15.53
N PRO A 357 11.26 -17.23 -16.79
CA PRO A 357 10.54 -17.76 -17.95
C PRO A 357 10.56 -19.29 -18.03
N ASN A 358 11.62 -19.93 -17.51
CA ASN A 358 11.80 -21.38 -17.52
C ASN A 358 11.28 -22.09 -16.28
N LYS A 359 10.55 -21.38 -15.41
CA LYS A 359 9.98 -21.95 -14.19
C LYS A 359 8.46 -22.01 -14.28
N ARG A 360 7.88 -23.06 -13.67
CA ARG A 360 6.44 -23.17 -13.51
C ARG A 360 6.00 -22.27 -12.36
N LEU A 361 5.10 -21.33 -12.64
CA LEU A 361 4.56 -20.37 -11.67
C LEU A 361 3.29 -20.96 -11.04
N VAL A 362 3.41 -21.40 -9.79
CA VAL A 362 2.29 -21.82 -8.94
C VAL A 362 1.84 -20.62 -8.14
N ALA A 363 0.59 -20.21 -8.32
CA ALA A 363 0.02 -19.07 -7.60
C ALA A 363 -1.13 -19.53 -6.68
N VAL A 364 -1.19 -18.98 -5.47
CA VAL A 364 -2.35 -19.06 -4.59
C VAL A 364 -2.88 -17.66 -4.38
N PHE A 365 -4.13 -17.44 -4.77
CA PHE A 365 -4.79 -16.15 -4.64
C PHE A 365 -5.85 -16.18 -3.53
N HIS A 366 -5.83 -15.17 -2.66
CA HIS A 366 -6.82 -14.96 -1.61
C HIS A 366 -7.61 -13.69 -1.92
N PRO A 367 -8.80 -13.80 -2.54
CA PRO A 367 -9.63 -12.64 -2.85
C PRO A 367 -9.98 -11.88 -1.59
N HIS A 368 -9.95 -10.54 -1.68
CA HIS A 368 -10.23 -9.67 -0.55
C HIS A 368 -11.45 -8.81 -0.83
N THR A 369 -12.49 -8.96 -0.01
CA THR A 369 -13.83 -8.38 -0.01
C THR A 369 -14.76 -8.94 -1.10
N PHE A 370 -16.00 -9.23 -0.68
CA PHE A 370 -17.07 -9.70 -1.57
C PHE A 370 -17.47 -8.60 -2.57
N THR A 371 -17.54 -7.36 -2.11
CA THR A 371 -17.90 -6.19 -2.93
C THR A 371 -16.93 -5.97 -4.07
N ARG A 372 -15.61 -5.99 -3.81
CA ARG A 372 -14.58 -5.86 -4.87
C ARG A 372 -14.61 -7.05 -5.82
N THR A 373 -14.66 -8.27 -5.28
CA THR A 373 -14.69 -9.49 -6.10
C THR A 373 -15.87 -9.48 -7.05
N LYS A 374 -17.05 -9.06 -6.60
CA LYS A 374 -18.26 -8.95 -7.41
C LYS A 374 -18.15 -7.83 -8.46
N ALA A 375 -17.74 -6.63 -8.06
CA ALA A 375 -17.68 -5.47 -8.95
C ALA A 375 -16.62 -5.63 -10.05
N LEU A 376 -15.49 -6.28 -9.75
CA LEU A 376 -14.36 -6.47 -10.66
C LEU A 376 -14.27 -7.91 -11.19
N PHE A 377 -15.35 -8.68 -11.12
CA PHE A 377 -15.36 -10.11 -11.42
C PHE A 377 -14.79 -10.44 -12.81
N LYS A 378 -15.25 -9.75 -13.86
CA LYS A 378 -14.74 -9.93 -15.23
C LYS A 378 -13.26 -9.63 -15.35
N ASN A 379 -12.78 -8.62 -14.61
CA ASN A 379 -11.37 -8.26 -14.59
C ASN A 379 -10.53 -9.34 -13.90
N PHE A 380 -11.02 -9.94 -12.80
CA PHE A 380 -10.36 -11.08 -12.15
C PHE A 380 -10.25 -12.29 -13.07
N VAL A 381 -11.30 -12.63 -13.82
CA VAL A 381 -11.25 -13.74 -14.79
C VAL A 381 -10.08 -13.57 -15.78
N ASN A 382 -9.76 -12.32 -16.15
CA ASN A 382 -8.69 -11.99 -17.11
C ASN A 382 -7.32 -11.72 -16.46
N SER A 383 -7.16 -11.95 -15.14
CA SER A 383 -5.94 -11.53 -14.44
C SER A 383 -4.92 -12.64 -14.23
N PHE A 384 -5.29 -13.90 -14.44
CA PHE A 384 -4.47 -15.05 -14.05
C PHE A 384 -3.79 -15.77 -15.23
N SER A 385 -3.75 -15.19 -16.43
CA SER A 385 -3.19 -15.84 -17.65
C SER A 385 -1.78 -16.40 -17.44
N GLU A 386 -0.95 -15.69 -16.71
CA GLU A 386 0.47 -16.00 -16.51
C GLU A 386 0.75 -17.08 -15.46
N ALA A 387 -0.25 -17.44 -14.64
CA ALA A 387 -0.08 -18.52 -13.66
C ALA A 387 -0.18 -19.89 -14.35
N ASP A 388 0.83 -20.75 -14.24
CA ASP A 388 0.79 -22.11 -14.79
C ASP A 388 -0.11 -23.04 -13.96
N VAL A 389 -0.22 -22.81 -12.64
CA VAL A 389 -1.13 -23.51 -11.75
C VAL A 389 -1.71 -22.50 -10.76
N LEU A 390 -3.03 -22.54 -10.55
CA LEU A 390 -3.73 -21.57 -9.73
C LEU A 390 -4.58 -22.23 -8.65
N GLY A 391 -4.34 -21.89 -7.39
CA GLY A 391 -5.25 -22.12 -6.28
C GLY A 391 -5.98 -20.83 -5.91
N ILE A 392 -7.29 -20.89 -5.65
CA ILE A 392 -8.08 -19.75 -5.21
C ILE A 392 -8.73 -20.09 -3.87
N LEU A 393 -8.34 -19.38 -2.82
CA LEU A 393 -8.93 -19.46 -1.48
C LEU A 393 -10.32 -18.82 -1.46
N GLU A 394 -11.13 -19.15 -0.45
CA GLU A 394 -12.41 -18.48 -0.24
C GLU A 394 -12.20 -16.98 0.03
N ILE A 395 -13.21 -16.17 -0.33
CA ILE A 395 -13.13 -14.72 -0.20
C ILE A 395 -12.95 -14.34 1.26
N TYR A 396 -11.92 -13.54 1.54
CA TYR A 396 -11.73 -12.92 2.85
C TYR A 396 -12.65 -11.69 2.96
N GLY A 397 -13.73 -11.83 3.73
CA GLY A 397 -14.70 -10.75 3.94
C GLY A 397 -14.17 -9.71 4.92
N SER A 398 -14.47 -8.45 4.66
CA SER A 398 -14.24 -7.36 5.60
C SER A 398 -15.41 -7.27 6.59
N ALA A 399 -15.13 -6.95 7.86
CA ALA A 399 -16.17 -6.67 8.85
C ALA A 399 -17.05 -5.44 8.50
N ARG A 400 -16.67 -4.69 7.46
CA ARG A 400 -17.36 -3.46 7.00
C ARG A 400 -18.31 -3.68 5.84
N GLU A 401 -18.45 -4.91 5.34
CA GLU A 401 -19.29 -5.21 4.18
C GLU A 401 -20.30 -6.30 4.48
N LYS A 402 -21.39 -6.31 3.72
CA LYS A 402 -22.32 -7.44 3.68
C LYS A 402 -21.63 -8.61 2.99
N GLN A 403 -21.45 -9.69 3.73
CA GLN A 403 -20.82 -10.89 3.20
C GLN A 403 -21.78 -11.68 2.29
N GLY A 404 -21.21 -12.40 1.31
CA GLY A 404 -21.96 -13.26 0.39
C GLY A 404 -22.34 -12.60 -0.94
N GLY A 405 -23.22 -13.29 -1.68
CA GLY A 405 -23.67 -12.88 -3.02
C GLY A 405 -22.68 -13.18 -4.15
N ILE A 406 -21.49 -13.71 -3.83
CA ILE A 406 -20.47 -14.27 -4.72
C ILE A 406 -19.54 -15.16 -3.89
N SER A 407 -18.91 -16.15 -4.52
CA SER A 407 -17.94 -17.04 -3.90
C SER A 407 -16.71 -17.22 -4.77
N SER A 408 -15.64 -17.73 -4.19
CA SER A 408 -14.46 -18.11 -4.97
C SER A 408 -14.72 -19.31 -5.90
N ARG A 409 -15.74 -20.12 -5.64
CA ARG A 409 -16.18 -21.21 -6.54
C ARG A 409 -16.74 -20.61 -7.85
N ASP A 410 -17.45 -19.49 -7.78
CA ASP A 410 -17.94 -18.79 -8.98
C ASP A 410 -16.79 -18.31 -9.84
N LEU A 411 -15.74 -17.75 -9.22
CA LEU A 411 -14.53 -17.32 -9.94
C LEU A 411 -13.79 -18.49 -10.58
N VAL A 412 -13.64 -19.61 -9.87
CA VAL A 412 -13.02 -20.83 -10.41
C VAL A 412 -13.84 -21.39 -11.58
N SER A 413 -15.17 -21.42 -11.46
CA SER A 413 -16.07 -21.84 -12.54
C SER A 413 -15.93 -20.95 -13.77
N ALA A 414 -15.97 -19.62 -13.57
CA ALA A 414 -15.83 -18.66 -14.67
C ALA A 414 -14.46 -18.76 -15.38
N LEU A 415 -13.37 -18.98 -14.63
CA LEU A 415 -12.05 -19.20 -15.23
C LEU A 415 -12.01 -20.45 -16.11
N LYS A 416 -12.65 -21.55 -15.70
CA LYS A 416 -12.77 -22.77 -16.50
C LYS A 416 -13.61 -22.52 -17.77
N THR A 417 -14.75 -21.86 -17.63
CA THR A 417 -15.65 -21.54 -18.75
C THR A 417 -15.03 -20.55 -19.75
N ALA A 418 -14.17 -19.62 -19.27
CA ALA A 418 -13.44 -18.70 -20.13
C ALA A 418 -12.28 -19.34 -20.91
N GLY A 419 -12.18 -20.67 -20.91
CA GLY A 419 -11.19 -21.42 -21.68
C GLY A 419 -9.78 -21.44 -21.09
N ARG A 420 -9.64 -21.20 -19.77
CA ARG A 420 -8.36 -21.36 -19.11
C ARG A 420 -7.86 -22.81 -19.25
N LYS A 421 -6.75 -22.99 -19.97
CA LYS A 421 -6.12 -24.31 -20.19
C LYS A 421 -5.36 -24.81 -18.97
N ASN A 422 -4.77 -23.89 -18.20
CA ASN A 422 -3.97 -24.20 -17.03
C ASN A 422 -4.85 -24.57 -15.82
N PRO A 423 -4.43 -25.52 -14.96
CA PRO A 423 -5.21 -25.98 -13.82
C PRO A 423 -5.60 -24.83 -12.87
N VAL A 424 -6.88 -24.83 -12.44
CA VAL A 424 -7.40 -23.97 -11.39
C VAL A 424 -8.20 -24.78 -10.39
N THR A 425 -7.92 -24.56 -9.09
CA THR A 425 -8.51 -25.30 -7.96
C THR A 425 -9.06 -24.34 -6.93
N TYR A 426 -10.28 -24.62 -6.44
CA TYR A 426 -10.83 -23.96 -5.27
C TYR A 426 -10.21 -24.54 -4.00
N LEU A 427 -9.85 -23.69 -3.06
CA LEU A 427 -9.26 -24.04 -1.76
C LEU A 427 -10.14 -23.47 -0.65
N SER A 428 -10.63 -24.32 0.26
CA SER A 428 -11.58 -23.93 1.29
C SER A 428 -10.99 -22.99 2.34
N ASP A 429 -9.75 -23.27 2.73
CA ASP A 429 -9.05 -22.57 3.81
C ASP A 429 -7.53 -22.75 3.70
N PHE A 430 -6.79 -22.20 4.66
CA PHE A 430 -5.32 -22.27 4.68
C PHE A 430 -4.76 -23.71 4.86
N ASN A 431 -5.49 -24.59 5.54
CA ASN A 431 -5.05 -25.97 5.69
C ASN A 431 -5.25 -26.73 4.38
N GLY A 432 -6.39 -26.57 3.72
CA GLY A 432 -6.63 -27.07 2.37
C GLY A 432 -5.61 -26.54 1.34
N ALA A 433 -5.21 -25.28 1.47
CA ALA A 433 -4.15 -24.73 0.63
C ALA A 433 -2.81 -25.41 0.87
N LEU A 434 -2.42 -25.68 2.12
CA LEU A 434 -1.19 -26.39 2.45
C LEU A 434 -1.19 -27.83 1.91
N GLU A 435 -2.28 -28.57 2.09
CA GLU A 435 -2.42 -29.93 1.57
C GLU A 435 -2.33 -29.97 0.05
N TRP A 436 -2.98 -29.00 -0.62
CA TRP A 436 -2.91 -28.87 -2.06
C TRP A 436 -1.50 -28.52 -2.52
N LEU A 437 -0.79 -27.62 -1.85
CA LEU A 437 0.60 -27.26 -2.16
C LEU A 437 1.55 -28.45 -2.01
N TYR A 438 1.39 -29.30 -0.97
CA TYR A 438 2.22 -30.50 -0.80
C TYR A 438 2.08 -31.50 -1.96
N LYS A 439 0.90 -31.58 -2.58
CA LYS A 439 0.62 -32.45 -3.73
C LYS A 439 1.01 -31.81 -5.07
N THR A 440 1.01 -30.48 -5.14
CA THR A 440 1.13 -29.73 -6.39
C THR A 440 2.55 -29.30 -6.70
N LEU A 441 3.30 -28.88 -5.68
CA LEU A 441 4.65 -28.34 -5.85
C LEU A 441 5.63 -29.40 -6.35
N ARG A 442 6.45 -29.00 -7.33
CA ARG A 442 7.48 -29.84 -7.97
C ARG A 442 8.83 -29.12 -7.95
N PRO A 443 9.94 -29.84 -8.06
CA PRO A 443 11.23 -29.21 -8.28
C PRO A 443 11.17 -28.22 -9.44
N ASN A 444 11.91 -27.12 -9.32
CA ASN A 444 11.95 -26.02 -10.29
C ASN A 444 10.70 -25.12 -10.39
N ASP A 445 9.73 -25.27 -9.47
CA ASP A 445 8.61 -24.32 -9.35
C ASP A 445 9.03 -23.00 -8.70
N ILE A 446 8.15 -22.00 -8.84
CA ILE A 446 8.06 -20.81 -7.99
C ILE A 446 6.67 -20.79 -7.37
N LEU A 447 6.60 -20.55 -6.07
CA LEU A 447 5.34 -20.33 -5.38
C LEU A 447 5.15 -18.83 -5.11
N LEU A 448 4.00 -18.32 -5.54
CA LEU A 448 3.58 -16.94 -5.29
C LEU A 448 2.23 -16.94 -4.54
N LEU A 449 2.24 -16.39 -3.34
CA LEU A 449 1.06 -16.17 -2.50
C LEU A 449 0.59 -14.74 -2.70
N ILE A 450 -0.65 -14.52 -3.13
CA ILE A 450 -1.17 -13.19 -3.49
C ILE A 450 -2.45 -12.88 -2.73
N GLY A 451 -2.49 -11.75 -2.02
CA GLY A 451 -3.70 -11.27 -1.35
C GLY A 451 -3.44 -10.33 -0.18
N ALA A 452 -4.40 -9.44 0.10
CA ALA A 452 -4.31 -8.45 1.18
C ALA A 452 -4.49 -9.04 2.59
N GLY A 453 -5.12 -10.21 2.70
CA GLY A 453 -5.32 -10.92 3.97
C GLY A 453 -4.07 -11.65 4.46
N ASP A 454 -4.27 -12.63 5.32
CA ASP A 454 -3.22 -13.37 6.03
C ASP A 454 -2.61 -14.53 5.22
N ILE A 455 -2.71 -14.51 3.90
CA ILE A 455 -2.23 -15.59 3.03
C ILE A 455 -0.74 -15.91 3.21
N PHE A 456 0.08 -14.92 3.59
CA PHE A 456 1.50 -15.14 3.91
C PHE A 456 1.71 -16.20 4.99
N ARG A 457 0.72 -16.43 5.89
CA ARG A 457 0.77 -17.49 6.91
C ARG A 457 0.82 -18.91 6.30
N VAL A 458 0.26 -19.08 5.10
CA VAL A 458 0.41 -20.36 4.35
C VAL A 458 1.88 -20.57 4.02
N GLY A 459 2.58 -19.54 3.56
CA GLY A 459 4.03 -19.59 3.31
C GLY A 459 4.84 -19.86 4.56
N GLU A 460 4.55 -19.15 5.67
CA GLU A 460 5.23 -19.36 6.95
C GLU A 460 5.05 -20.80 7.47
N LYS A 461 3.83 -21.34 7.40
CA LYS A 461 3.55 -22.73 7.80
C LYS A 461 4.25 -23.75 6.88
N LEU A 462 4.24 -23.51 5.56
CA LEU A 462 4.92 -24.33 4.57
C LEU A 462 6.43 -24.40 4.86
N LEU A 463 7.05 -23.26 5.16
CA LEU A 463 8.50 -23.15 5.44
C LEU A 463 8.90 -23.74 6.79
N LYS A 464 8.00 -23.81 7.77
CA LYS A 464 8.25 -24.44 9.09
C LYS A 464 8.25 -25.97 9.04
N LYS A 465 7.60 -26.59 8.05
CA LYS A 465 7.61 -28.03 7.89
C LYS A 465 9.00 -28.46 7.39
N LYS A 466 9.89 -28.78 8.34
CA LYS A 466 11.17 -29.48 8.05
C LYS A 466 10.88 -30.82 7.36
N ASN A 467 11.69 -31.17 6.38
CA ASN A 467 11.66 -32.46 5.69
C ASN A 467 11.74 -33.63 6.65
#